data_f7d8b535733dbc8b36768e1a575cd192
#
_entry.id   f7d8b535733dbc8b36768e1a575cd192
#
_cell.length_a   1.000
_cell.length_b   1.000
_cell.length_c   1.000
_cell.angle_alpha   90.00
_cell.angle_beta   90.00
_cell.angle_gamma   90.00
#
_symmetry.space_group_name_H-M   'P 1'
#
loop_
_entity.id
_entity.type
_entity.pdbx_description
1 polymer ?
#
loop_
_entity_poly.entity_id
_entity_poly.type
_entity_poly.pdbx_seq_one_letter_code
_entity_poly.pdbx_strand_id
1 'polypeptide(L)'
;APDFAVALKAAVDGMTGLQLSGDANSVSVSNLDLGYYFVASSTGALCNLTTTNPTVTIHDKNDMPFEKTDNKVSADVGETVNYTITGKVPDTMGFETYTYEIADTMSEGLTFNRNSLAVKVGSADVTADTDKCTIAYDAETAPNTFKVTILVKNCTVGDAITVTYTATVNEKAIAVVSKNEAKLTYSNDPTDSTHTTTTPAQKQEVYSSKIVIDKFESGSKTTKLPNAKFVLYKEVTTDAGTSLVYYKWNTDKKVEWVADKNAATVMTTNAQGEATFGGLADGTYHLVETEAPAGYNPLTAPVEVKVAGSSTDTTKLSVTAEGENK
;
A
#
# COMPACT_ATOMS: atom_id res chain seq x y z
N ALA A 1 14.60 14.78 32.66
CA ALA A 1 15.94 14.28 32.42
C ALA A 1 15.93 12.76 32.46
N PRO A 2 16.38 12.08 31.39
CA PRO A 2 16.41 10.61 31.29
C PRO A 2 17.08 9.96 32.49
N ASP A 3 18.26 10.47 32.89
CA ASP A 3 19.04 9.97 34.01
C ASP A 3 18.25 9.93 35.32
N PHE A 4 17.37 10.90 35.55
CA PHE A 4 16.55 10.93 36.76
C PHE A 4 15.46 9.86 36.73
N ALA A 5 14.84 9.60 35.58
CA ALA A 5 13.83 8.55 35.44
C ALA A 5 14.47 7.16 35.60
N VAL A 6 15.65 6.95 35.04
CA VAL A 6 16.45 5.71 35.20
C VAL A 6 16.85 5.50 36.67
N ALA A 7 17.36 6.55 37.32
CA ALA A 7 17.73 6.49 38.72
C ALA A 7 16.52 6.21 39.63
N LEU A 8 15.38 6.83 39.36
CA LEU A 8 14.16 6.62 40.13
C LEU A 8 13.60 5.19 39.90
N LYS A 9 13.59 4.67 38.67
CA LYS A 9 13.22 3.29 38.38
C LYS A 9 14.10 2.31 39.18
N ALA A 10 15.44 2.50 39.17
CA ALA A 10 16.36 1.67 39.92
C ALA A 10 16.14 1.78 41.45
N ALA A 11 15.75 2.94 41.94
CA ALA A 11 15.50 3.16 43.38
C ALA A 11 14.19 2.53 43.86
N VAL A 12 13.19 2.34 42.98
CA VAL A 12 11.90 1.73 43.32
C VAL A 12 11.81 0.25 42.89
N ASP A 13 12.86 -0.26 42.25
CA ASP A 13 12.92 -1.66 41.84
C ASP A 13 12.80 -2.59 43.05
N GLY A 14 11.86 -3.54 42.99
CA GLY A 14 11.54 -4.43 44.10
C GLY A 14 10.65 -3.82 45.19
N MET A 15 10.25 -2.55 45.09
CA MET A 15 9.26 -1.95 45.98
C MET A 15 7.83 -2.39 45.62
N THR A 16 6.96 -2.50 46.63
CA THR A 16 5.53 -2.75 46.38
C THR A 16 4.90 -1.47 45.83
N GLY A 17 4.38 -1.54 44.60
CA GLY A 17 3.67 -0.43 43.97
C GLY A 17 2.32 -0.12 44.64
N LEU A 18 1.80 1.06 44.37
CA LEU A 18 0.46 1.44 44.79
C LEU A 18 -0.60 0.67 43.98
N GLN A 19 -1.69 0.29 44.66
CA GLN A 19 -2.82 -0.33 43.97
C GLN A 19 -3.61 0.75 43.20
N LEU A 20 -3.78 0.54 41.91
CA LEU A 20 -4.61 1.39 41.07
C LEU A 20 -6.03 0.88 41.06
N SER A 21 -7.00 1.79 40.99
CA SER A 21 -8.44 1.48 40.84
C SER A 21 -8.97 2.09 39.55
N GLY A 22 -9.85 1.36 38.85
CA GLY A 22 -10.43 1.81 37.59
C GLY A 22 -10.82 0.65 36.69
N ASP A 23 -10.91 0.94 35.39
CA ASP A 23 -11.26 -0.01 34.33
C ASP A 23 -10.13 -0.13 33.28
N ALA A 24 -10.40 -0.81 32.17
CA ALA A 24 -9.42 -1.03 31.11
C ALA A 24 -8.98 0.27 30.38
N ASN A 25 -9.74 1.36 30.51
CA ASN A 25 -9.50 2.60 29.80
C ASN A 25 -8.93 3.72 30.70
N SER A 26 -9.17 3.60 32.03
CA SER A 26 -8.74 4.59 33.00
C SER A 26 -8.53 3.99 34.36
N VAL A 27 -7.34 4.20 34.91
CA VAL A 27 -7.01 3.82 36.27
C VAL A 27 -6.57 5.07 37.03
N SER A 28 -6.85 5.09 38.33
CA SER A 28 -6.50 6.23 39.19
C SER A 28 -5.98 5.75 40.54
N VAL A 29 -5.22 6.62 41.19
CA VAL A 29 -4.85 6.53 42.58
C VAL A 29 -5.05 7.90 43.21
N SER A 30 -5.58 7.94 44.43
CA SER A 30 -5.86 9.18 45.16
C SER A 30 -5.18 9.19 46.54
N ASN A 31 -5.22 10.33 47.20
CA ASN A 31 -4.61 10.53 48.52
C ASN A 31 -3.10 10.30 48.56
N LEU A 32 -2.42 10.72 47.49
CA LEU A 32 -0.98 10.70 47.41
C LEU A 32 -0.38 11.93 48.12
N ASP A 33 0.75 11.74 48.80
CA ASP A 33 1.55 12.84 49.31
C ASP A 33 2.13 13.67 48.16
N LEU A 34 2.54 14.90 48.44
CA LEU A 34 3.29 15.70 47.48
C LEU A 34 4.66 15.09 47.19
N GLY A 35 5.02 14.97 45.89
CA GLY A 35 6.32 14.37 45.54
C GLY A 35 6.38 13.87 44.09
N TYR A 36 7.44 13.15 43.79
CA TYR A 36 7.69 12.52 42.51
C TYR A 36 7.17 11.08 42.53
N TYR A 37 6.48 10.72 41.45
CA TYR A 37 5.90 9.38 41.25
C TYR A 37 6.37 8.81 39.93
N PHE A 38 6.81 7.56 39.97
CA PHE A 38 7.11 6.78 38.80
C PHE A 38 5.93 5.85 38.50
N VAL A 39 5.39 5.97 37.29
CA VAL A 39 4.32 5.08 36.80
C VAL A 39 4.95 4.09 35.86
N ALA A 40 4.98 2.81 36.24
CA ALA A 40 5.43 1.74 35.38
C ALA A 40 4.31 1.37 34.38
N SER A 41 4.48 1.72 33.14
CA SER A 41 3.66 1.29 32.02
C SER A 41 4.59 0.84 30.88
N SER A 42 4.03 0.39 29.77
CA SER A 42 4.83 0.03 28.59
C SER A 42 5.61 1.21 27.98
N THR A 43 5.20 2.45 28.27
CA THR A 43 5.88 3.67 27.81
C THR A 43 6.64 4.39 28.94
N GLY A 44 6.38 4.03 30.20
CA GLY A 44 6.90 4.69 31.38
C GLY A 44 6.45 6.15 31.50
N ALA A 45 6.24 6.64 32.70
CA ALA A 45 5.94 8.04 32.92
C ALA A 45 6.50 8.51 34.28
N LEU A 46 6.93 9.76 34.32
CA LEU A 46 7.35 10.46 35.53
C LEU A 46 6.41 11.63 35.76
N CYS A 47 5.81 11.73 36.93
CA CYS A 47 5.00 12.88 37.30
C CYS A 47 5.39 13.45 38.68
N ASN A 48 5.02 14.69 38.90
CA ASN A 48 5.27 15.41 40.16
C ASN A 48 3.96 16.04 40.66
N LEU A 49 3.60 15.73 41.90
CA LEU A 49 2.47 16.35 42.58
C LEU A 49 2.97 17.48 43.47
N THR A 50 2.41 18.68 43.34
CA THR A 50 2.74 19.88 44.11
C THR A 50 1.48 20.54 44.63
N THR A 51 1.59 21.49 45.56
CA THR A 51 0.49 22.28 46.09
C THR A 51 -0.25 23.07 44.98
N THR A 52 0.47 23.48 43.94
CA THR A 52 -0.11 24.20 42.78
C THR A 52 -0.56 23.27 41.65
N ASN A 53 -0.15 22.01 41.65
CA ASN A 53 -0.55 20.98 40.70
C ASN A 53 -0.87 19.67 41.45
N PRO A 54 -2.01 19.62 42.20
CA PRO A 54 -2.33 18.46 43.04
C PRO A 54 -2.92 17.29 42.28
N THR A 55 -3.19 17.45 40.99
CA THR A 55 -3.74 16.38 40.13
C THR A 55 -2.96 16.34 38.84
N VAL A 56 -2.50 15.15 38.47
CA VAL A 56 -1.80 14.90 37.21
C VAL A 56 -2.52 13.77 36.47
N THR A 57 -2.83 14.01 35.21
CA THR A 57 -3.32 12.97 34.30
C THR A 57 -2.17 12.54 33.40
N ILE A 58 -1.89 11.23 33.40
CA ILE A 58 -0.92 10.61 32.50
C ILE A 58 -1.74 9.91 31.41
N HIS A 59 -1.47 10.26 30.18
CA HIS A 59 -2.04 9.56 29.04
C HIS A 59 -1.02 8.52 28.55
N ASP A 60 -1.22 7.27 28.93
CA ASP A 60 -0.44 6.15 28.40
C ASP A 60 -0.98 5.81 27.00
N LYS A 61 -0.36 6.39 25.97
CA LYS A 61 -0.71 6.15 24.59
C LYS A 61 0.25 5.14 23.99
N ASN A 62 -0.15 3.88 24.04
CA ASN A 62 0.62 2.78 23.43
C ASN A 62 0.46 2.70 21.91
N ASP A 63 -0.54 3.39 21.33
CA ASP A 63 -0.79 3.36 19.90
C ASP A 63 -0.19 4.60 19.23
N MET A 64 0.91 4.37 18.51
CA MET A 64 1.47 5.39 17.62
C MET A 64 0.59 5.50 16.37
N PRO A 65 0.06 6.70 16.03
CA PRO A 65 -0.70 6.87 14.80
C PRO A 65 0.14 6.46 13.59
N PHE A 66 -0.37 5.50 12.83
CA PHE A 66 0.31 4.99 11.66
C PHE A 66 -0.71 4.45 10.66
N GLU A 67 -0.78 5.06 9.49
CA GLU A 67 -1.74 4.71 8.43
C GLU A 67 -1.05 4.70 7.07
N LYS A 68 -1.52 3.83 6.19
CA LYS A 68 -1.10 3.77 4.79
C LYS A 68 -2.31 3.76 3.89
N THR A 69 -2.26 4.57 2.83
CA THR A 69 -3.31 4.68 1.82
C THR A 69 -2.72 4.60 0.42
N ASP A 70 -3.57 4.29 -0.56
CA ASP A 70 -3.27 4.38 -1.98
C ASP A 70 -4.38 5.10 -2.74
N ASN A 71 -4.19 5.30 -4.04
CA ASN A 71 -5.16 5.97 -4.91
C ASN A 71 -5.85 5.04 -5.91
N LYS A 72 -5.50 3.74 -5.95
CA LYS A 72 -6.05 2.78 -6.91
C LYS A 72 -6.10 1.38 -6.33
N VAL A 73 -7.23 0.70 -6.52
CA VAL A 73 -7.40 -0.73 -6.19
C VAL A 73 -7.20 -1.64 -7.41
N SER A 74 -7.34 -1.08 -8.63
CA SER A 74 -7.03 -1.78 -9.89
C SER A 74 -6.27 -0.86 -10.83
N ALA A 75 -5.41 -1.43 -11.69
CA ALA A 75 -4.58 -0.67 -12.61
C ALA A 75 -4.24 -1.47 -13.87
N ASP A 76 -4.08 -0.78 -15.00
CA ASP A 76 -3.43 -1.33 -16.17
C ASP A 76 -1.93 -1.57 -15.87
N VAL A 77 -1.33 -2.61 -16.44
CA VAL A 77 0.13 -2.80 -16.35
C VAL A 77 0.83 -1.63 -17.03
N GLY A 78 1.76 -1.00 -16.32
CA GLY A 78 2.43 0.24 -16.71
C GLY A 78 1.90 1.48 -16.01
N GLU A 79 0.72 1.42 -15.38
CA GLU A 79 0.20 2.54 -14.59
C GLU A 79 0.92 2.70 -13.26
N THR A 80 0.87 3.93 -12.76
CA THR A 80 1.46 4.30 -11.48
C THR A 80 0.39 4.33 -10.39
N VAL A 81 0.72 3.74 -9.25
CA VAL A 81 -0.04 3.81 -7.99
C VAL A 81 0.70 4.73 -7.03
N ASN A 82 -0.02 5.68 -6.45
CA ASN A 82 0.50 6.61 -5.46
C ASN A 82 0.19 6.08 -4.06
N TYR A 83 1.20 6.07 -3.20
CA TYR A 83 1.09 5.65 -1.81
C TYR A 83 1.39 6.81 -0.88
N THR A 84 0.67 6.85 0.24
CA THR A 84 0.91 7.79 1.32
C THR A 84 0.93 7.06 2.64
N ILE A 85 1.98 7.26 3.42
CA ILE A 85 2.08 6.81 4.81
C ILE A 85 2.02 8.05 5.69
N THR A 86 1.18 8.02 6.71
CA THR A 86 1.07 9.10 7.70
C THR A 86 1.39 8.61 9.09
N GLY A 87 2.00 9.50 9.86
CA GLY A 87 2.34 9.31 11.26
C GLY A 87 2.40 10.65 11.98
N LYS A 88 2.96 10.65 13.16
CA LYS A 88 3.07 11.85 13.99
C LYS A 88 4.38 11.83 14.78
N VAL A 89 5.01 12.98 14.92
CA VAL A 89 6.20 13.14 15.79
C VAL A 89 5.76 12.91 17.24
N PRO A 90 6.32 11.88 17.92
CA PRO A 90 5.97 11.59 19.31
C PRO A 90 6.60 12.60 20.29
N ASP A 91 6.06 12.65 21.50
CA ASP A 91 6.78 13.23 22.61
C ASP A 91 7.91 12.28 23.03
N THR A 92 9.13 12.75 22.96
CA THR A 92 10.34 11.98 23.31
C THR A 92 10.91 12.38 24.68
N MET A 93 10.12 13.05 25.51
CA MET A 93 10.53 13.43 26.85
C MET A 93 10.87 12.18 27.67
N GLY A 94 12.03 12.19 28.30
CA GLY A 94 12.53 11.04 29.06
C GLY A 94 13.39 10.06 28.27
N PHE A 95 13.34 10.06 26.94
CA PHE A 95 14.20 9.21 26.13
C PHE A 95 15.55 9.86 25.84
N GLU A 96 16.65 9.15 26.06
CA GLU A 96 17.98 9.56 25.62
C GLU A 96 18.09 9.51 24.10
N THR A 97 17.72 8.38 23.51
CA THR A 97 17.59 8.17 22.07
C THR A 97 16.18 7.70 21.74
N TYR A 98 15.72 7.91 20.51
CA TYR A 98 14.40 7.47 20.09
C TYR A 98 14.45 6.90 18.68
N THR A 99 14.01 5.66 18.54
CA THR A 99 13.84 5.01 17.24
C THR A 99 12.48 5.39 16.67
N TYR A 100 12.43 5.83 15.41
CA TYR A 100 11.22 5.99 14.61
C TYR A 100 11.55 5.55 13.18
N GLU A 101 11.32 4.30 12.87
CA GLU A 101 11.66 3.67 11.59
C GLU A 101 10.41 3.15 10.90
N ILE A 102 10.14 3.66 9.69
CA ILE A 102 9.12 3.16 8.78
C ILE A 102 9.79 2.20 7.81
N ALA A 103 9.36 0.94 7.78
CA ALA A 103 9.80 -0.05 6.81
C ALA A 103 8.65 -0.37 5.86
N ASP A 104 8.93 -0.34 4.55
CA ASP A 104 7.95 -0.62 3.49
C ASP A 104 8.44 -1.73 2.58
N THR A 105 7.52 -2.61 2.16
CA THR A 105 7.82 -3.76 1.29
C THR A 105 6.70 -3.96 0.28
N MET A 106 7.06 -3.99 -1.00
CA MET A 106 6.17 -4.22 -2.12
C MET A 106 6.39 -5.60 -2.73
N SER A 107 5.31 -6.27 -3.13
CA SER A 107 5.38 -7.54 -3.86
C SER A 107 5.92 -7.37 -5.28
N GLU A 108 6.27 -8.48 -5.93
CA GLU A 108 6.93 -8.50 -7.25
C GLU A 108 6.12 -7.87 -8.39
N GLY A 109 4.78 -7.79 -8.26
CA GLY A 109 3.90 -7.13 -9.24
C GLY A 109 4.00 -5.61 -9.24
N LEU A 110 4.74 -5.03 -8.29
CA LEU A 110 5.00 -3.60 -8.18
C LEU A 110 6.50 -3.33 -8.41
N THR A 111 6.79 -2.22 -9.06
CA THR A 111 8.15 -1.72 -9.22
C THR A 111 8.25 -0.37 -8.52
N PHE A 112 9.04 -0.29 -7.47
CA PHE A 112 9.22 0.93 -6.70
C PHE A 112 9.94 2.03 -7.51
N ASN A 113 9.31 3.20 -7.60
CA ASN A 113 9.89 4.38 -8.23
C ASN A 113 10.67 5.19 -7.19
N ARG A 114 11.92 4.84 -6.93
CA ARG A 114 12.75 5.42 -5.84
C ARG A 114 12.82 6.92 -5.86
N ASN A 115 12.93 7.53 -7.04
CA ASN A 115 13.04 8.99 -7.19
C ASN A 115 11.75 9.74 -6.85
N SER A 116 10.64 9.03 -6.62
CA SER A 116 9.36 9.61 -6.22
C SER A 116 9.17 9.71 -4.71
N LEU A 117 10.08 9.09 -3.92
CA LEU A 117 9.96 9.09 -2.47
C LEU A 117 10.27 10.47 -1.91
N ALA A 118 9.31 11.00 -1.15
CA ALA A 118 9.41 12.27 -0.46
C ALA A 118 8.91 12.13 0.98
N VAL A 119 9.59 12.80 1.91
CA VAL A 119 9.29 12.79 3.34
C VAL A 119 9.05 14.22 3.82
N LYS A 120 7.93 14.44 4.49
CA LYS A 120 7.60 15.72 5.13
C LYS A 120 7.40 15.54 6.63
N VAL A 121 7.85 16.54 7.39
CA VAL A 121 7.52 16.70 8.82
C VAL A 121 6.91 18.10 9.00
N GLY A 122 5.66 18.14 9.45
CA GLY A 122 4.84 19.34 9.36
C GLY A 122 4.68 19.77 7.91
N SER A 123 5.03 21.02 7.61
CA SER A 123 5.03 21.56 6.24
C SER A 123 6.39 21.43 5.52
N ALA A 124 7.46 21.06 6.22
CA ALA A 124 8.82 21.03 5.70
C ALA A 124 9.09 19.71 4.95
N ASP A 125 9.67 19.80 3.74
CA ASP A 125 10.28 18.66 3.07
C ASP A 125 11.62 18.36 3.71
N VAL A 126 11.77 17.14 4.26
CA VAL A 126 12.98 16.69 4.95
C VAL A 126 13.65 15.52 4.23
N THR A 127 13.26 15.23 3.01
CA THR A 127 13.75 14.07 2.22
C THR A 127 15.27 14.04 2.13
N ALA A 128 15.91 15.19 1.98
CA ALA A 128 17.38 15.34 1.90
C ALA A 128 18.02 15.94 3.18
N ASP A 129 17.24 16.20 4.21
CA ASP A 129 17.69 16.76 5.49
C ASP A 129 18.18 15.62 6.41
N THR A 130 19.47 15.32 6.35
CA THR A 130 20.08 14.23 7.13
C THR A 130 20.05 14.44 8.64
N ASP A 131 19.77 15.66 9.11
CA ASP A 131 19.58 15.94 10.54
C ASP A 131 18.18 15.55 11.03
N LYS A 132 17.22 15.30 10.10
CA LYS A 132 15.83 14.94 10.42
C LYS A 132 15.37 13.62 9.83
N CYS A 133 15.94 13.21 8.69
CA CYS A 133 15.50 12.03 7.96
C CYS A 133 16.69 11.30 7.34
N THR A 134 16.68 9.97 7.42
CA THR A 134 17.54 9.12 6.62
C THR A 134 16.73 8.09 5.88
N ILE A 135 17.11 7.80 4.64
CA ILE A 135 16.42 6.84 3.78
C ILE A 135 17.41 5.77 3.34
N ALA A 136 17.06 4.51 3.59
CA ALA A 136 17.83 3.35 3.18
C ALA A 136 17.08 2.51 2.15
N TYR A 137 17.79 2.06 1.12
CA TYR A 137 17.28 1.18 0.06
C TYR A 137 18.16 -0.07 -0.01
N ASP A 138 17.54 -1.23 -0.14
CA ASP A 138 18.24 -2.45 -0.55
C ASP A 138 18.05 -2.64 -2.06
N ALA A 139 19.04 -2.17 -2.83
CA ALA A 139 18.98 -2.19 -4.29
C ALA A 139 19.22 -3.56 -4.89
N GLU A 140 19.95 -4.43 -4.21
CA GLU A 140 20.48 -5.68 -4.77
C GLU A 140 19.60 -6.87 -4.39
N THR A 141 19.25 -7.01 -3.11
CA THR A 141 18.54 -8.19 -2.62
C THR A 141 17.04 -7.95 -2.42
N ALA A 142 16.62 -6.69 -2.20
CA ALA A 142 15.22 -6.33 -1.98
C ALA A 142 14.88 -4.99 -2.65
N PRO A 143 14.87 -4.91 -4.01
CA PRO A 143 14.73 -3.65 -4.75
C PRO A 143 13.39 -2.94 -4.54
N ASN A 144 12.39 -3.64 -4.04
CA ASN A 144 11.04 -3.13 -3.74
C ASN A 144 10.83 -2.84 -2.26
N THR A 145 11.92 -2.56 -1.51
CA THR A 145 11.86 -2.18 -0.11
C THR A 145 12.57 -0.87 0.14
N PHE A 146 12.13 -0.17 1.18
CA PHE A 146 12.85 0.98 1.73
C PHE A 146 12.61 1.09 3.23
N LYS A 147 13.50 1.84 3.88
CA LYS A 147 13.36 2.28 5.26
C LYS A 147 13.52 3.78 5.35
N VAL A 148 12.63 4.42 6.08
CA VAL A 148 12.70 5.84 6.44
C VAL A 148 12.86 5.94 7.94
N THR A 149 13.96 6.49 8.40
CA THR A 149 14.19 6.77 9.81
C THR A 149 14.04 8.27 10.04
N ILE A 150 13.12 8.65 10.93
CA ILE A 150 12.93 10.04 11.33
C ILE A 150 13.66 10.29 12.65
N LEU A 151 14.55 11.29 12.66
CA LEU A 151 15.26 11.76 13.85
C LEU A 151 14.32 12.69 14.65
N VAL A 152 13.30 12.09 15.26
CA VAL A 152 12.15 12.80 15.87
C VAL A 152 12.56 13.81 16.95
N LYS A 153 13.71 13.63 17.60
CA LYS A 153 14.25 14.59 18.58
C LYS A 153 14.64 15.94 17.95
N ASN A 154 14.84 15.97 16.63
CA ASN A 154 15.14 17.18 15.85
C ASN A 154 13.88 17.76 15.17
N CYS A 155 12.71 17.24 15.54
CA CYS A 155 11.41 17.62 14.99
C CYS A 155 10.51 18.22 16.08
N THR A 156 9.47 18.95 15.68
CA THR A 156 8.49 19.49 16.62
C THR A 156 7.49 18.41 17.01
N VAL A 157 7.34 18.17 18.31
CA VAL A 157 6.34 17.23 18.85
C VAL A 157 4.96 17.56 18.33
N GLY A 158 4.27 16.54 17.84
CA GLY A 158 2.93 16.66 17.31
C GLY A 158 2.83 16.99 15.83
N ASP A 159 3.93 17.34 15.15
CA ASP A 159 3.93 17.52 13.70
C ASP A 159 3.55 16.24 12.98
N ALA A 160 2.80 16.38 11.88
CA ALA A 160 2.48 15.25 11.01
C ALA A 160 3.74 14.78 10.27
N ILE A 161 3.94 13.47 10.21
CA ILE A 161 4.93 12.83 9.34
C ILE A 161 4.18 12.28 8.13
N THR A 162 4.64 12.62 6.93
CA THR A 162 4.05 12.14 5.69
C THR A 162 5.13 11.63 4.76
N VAL A 163 5.03 10.35 4.38
CA VAL A 163 5.90 9.72 3.38
C VAL A 163 5.06 9.44 2.15
N THR A 164 5.44 10.02 1.02
CA THR A 164 4.77 9.79 -0.27
C THR A 164 5.73 9.15 -1.26
N TYR A 165 5.24 8.24 -2.07
CA TYR A 165 6.01 7.59 -3.13
C TYR A 165 5.07 6.92 -4.12
N THR A 166 5.64 6.42 -5.21
CA THR A 166 4.89 5.73 -6.25
C THR A 166 5.51 4.37 -6.58
N ALA A 167 4.67 3.47 -7.07
CA ALA A 167 5.12 2.24 -7.71
C ALA A 167 4.40 2.03 -9.03
N THR A 168 5.10 1.43 -10.00
CA THR A 168 4.52 1.06 -11.30
C THR A 168 4.06 -0.39 -11.24
N VAL A 169 2.82 -0.65 -11.67
CA VAL A 169 2.31 -2.01 -11.84
C VAL A 169 3.03 -2.66 -13.03
N ASN A 170 3.61 -3.83 -12.84
CA ASN A 170 4.37 -4.54 -13.86
C ASN A 170 3.68 -5.85 -14.30
N GLU A 171 4.25 -6.55 -15.29
CA GLU A 171 3.65 -7.76 -15.87
C GLU A 171 3.40 -8.90 -14.88
N LYS A 172 4.10 -8.93 -13.73
CA LYS A 172 3.88 -9.95 -12.69
C LYS A 172 2.59 -9.72 -11.89
N ALA A 173 1.95 -8.55 -12.05
CA ALA A 173 0.66 -8.26 -11.45
C ALA A 173 -0.53 -8.87 -12.22
N ILE A 174 -0.32 -9.40 -13.44
CA ILE A 174 -1.42 -9.91 -14.27
C ILE A 174 -2.10 -11.10 -13.61
N ALA A 175 -3.40 -10.93 -13.28
CA ALA A 175 -4.24 -11.90 -12.56
C ALA A 175 -3.67 -12.30 -11.18
N VAL A 176 -2.91 -11.40 -10.54
CA VAL A 176 -2.34 -11.56 -9.21
C VAL A 176 -2.62 -10.28 -8.39
N VAL A 177 -2.92 -10.45 -7.11
CA VAL A 177 -3.03 -9.32 -6.18
C VAL A 177 -1.64 -8.89 -5.74
N SER A 178 -1.26 -7.68 -6.09
CA SER A 178 0.00 -7.07 -5.64
C SER A 178 -0.21 -6.33 -4.33
N LYS A 179 0.68 -6.58 -3.38
CA LYS A 179 0.60 -6.07 -2.00
C LYS A 179 1.71 -5.07 -1.74
N ASN A 180 1.39 -4.06 -0.93
CA ASN A 180 2.34 -3.09 -0.44
C ASN A 180 2.10 -2.86 1.05
N GLU A 181 3.06 -3.26 1.89
CA GLU A 181 2.93 -3.31 3.34
C GLU A 181 3.94 -2.39 4.02
N ALA A 182 3.48 -1.59 4.99
CA ALA A 182 4.32 -0.75 5.82
C ALA A 182 4.14 -1.07 7.29
N LYS A 183 5.23 -0.92 8.07
CA LYS A 183 5.25 -1.02 9.52
C LYS A 183 6.05 0.13 10.10
N LEU A 184 5.67 0.58 11.30
CA LEU A 184 6.44 1.52 12.08
C LEU A 184 7.04 0.81 13.28
N THR A 185 8.37 0.91 13.45
CA THR A 185 9.09 0.51 14.65
C THR A 185 9.49 1.75 15.42
N TYR A 186 9.17 1.81 16.71
CA TYR A 186 9.42 2.98 17.55
C TYR A 186 9.81 2.59 18.98
N SER A 187 10.55 3.48 19.66
CA SER A 187 10.93 3.30 21.06
C SER A 187 9.72 3.46 21.97
N ASN A 188 9.56 2.58 22.95
CA ASN A 188 8.44 2.56 23.88
C ASN A 188 8.85 2.38 25.37
N ASP A 189 10.14 2.38 25.68
CA ASP A 189 10.65 2.38 27.06
C ASP A 189 11.72 3.46 27.22
N PRO A 190 11.46 4.55 27.98
CA PRO A 190 12.44 5.62 28.18
C PRO A 190 13.62 5.19 29.06
N THR A 191 13.55 4.05 29.73
CA THR A 191 14.62 3.54 30.59
C THR A 191 15.51 2.51 29.87
N ASP A 192 15.07 2.02 28.71
CA ASP A 192 15.83 1.11 27.84
C ASP A 192 15.75 1.59 26.39
N SER A 193 16.80 2.25 25.93
CA SER A 193 16.90 2.81 24.58
C SER A 193 16.89 1.76 23.46
N THR A 194 17.10 0.49 23.81
CA THR A 194 17.07 -0.65 22.85
C THR A 194 15.69 -1.26 22.73
N HIS A 195 14.79 -0.98 23.69
CA HIS A 195 13.43 -1.52 23.67
C HIS A 195 12.56 -0.76 22.67
N THR A 196 12.09 -1.49 21.67
CA THR A 196 11.21 -0.98 20.61
C THR A 196 9.97 -1.85 20.45
N THR A 197 8.91 -1.26 19.92
CA THR A 197 7.72 -1.99 19.49
C THR A 197 7.43 -1.71 18.03
N THR A 198 6.69 -2.59 17.37
CA THR A 198 6.33 -2.45 15.96
C THR A 198 4.82 -2.51 15.80
N THR A 199 4.26 -1.55 15.06
CA THR A 199 2.82 -1.53 14.75
C THR A 199 2.40 -2.76 13.92
N PRO A 200 1.12 -3.14 13.96
CA PRO A 200 0.57 -4.01 12.94
C PRO A 200 0.84 -3.46 11.53
N ALA A 201 1.01 -4.36 10.56
CA ALA A 201 1.25 -3.94 9.19
C ALA A 201 0.04 -3.20 8.63
N GLN A 202 0.28 -2.03 8.03
CA GLN A 202 -0.69 -1.33 7.19
C GLN A 202 -0.48 -1.79 5.74
N LYS A 203 -1.55 -2.28 5.10
CA LYS A 203 -1.47 -2.97 3.82
C LYS A 203 -2.40 -2.35 2.81
N GLN A 204 -1.89 -2.12 1.60
CA GLN A 204 -2.65 -1.76 0.42
C GLN A 204 -2.52 -2.84 -0.64
N GLU A 205 -3.56 -3.02 -1.45
CA GLU A 205 -3.64 -4.05 -2.47
C GLU A 205 -4.08 -3.44 -3.80
N VAL A 206 -3.33 -3.73 -4.86
CA VAL A 206 -3.70 -3.39 -6.23
C VAL A 206 -3.65 -4.66 -7.08
N TYR A 207 -4.57 -4.78 -8.02
CA TYR A 207 -4.61 -5.90 -8.94
C TYR A 207 -4.70 -5.45 -10.38
N SER A 208 -4.33 -6.35 -11.28
CA SER A 208 -4.47 -6.21 -12.71
C SER A 208 -5.08 -7.48 -13.26
N SER A 209 -6.13 -7.34 -14.06
CA SER A 209 -6.94 -8.45 -14.54
C SER A 209 -6.51 -8.90 -15.94
N LYS A 210 -7.07 -10.01 -16.41
CA LYS A 210 -6.96 -10.48 -17.78
C LYS A 210 -8.31 -10.92 -18.34
N ILE A 211 -8.49 -10.75 -19.66
CA ILE A 211 -9.58 -11.35 -20.44
C ILE A 211 -9.00 -12.54 -21.18
N VAL A 212 -9.57 -13.72 -20.96
CA VAL A 212 -9.27 -14.94 -21.70
C VAL A 212 -10.39 -15.15 -22.72
N ILE A 213 -10.04 -15.17 -24.00
CA ILE A 213 -10.96 -15.55 -25.08
C ILE A 213 -11.02 -17.06 -25.11
N ASP A 214 -12.22 -17.63 -25.12
CA ASP A 214 -12.48 -19.03 -25.43
C ASP A 214 -13.36 -19.08 -26.70
N LYS A 215 -12.74 -19.34 -27.85
CA LYS A 215 -13.40 -19.39 -29.15
C LYS A 215 -13.72 -20.82 -29.52
N PHE A 216 -15.02 -21.08 -29.80
CA PHE A 216 -15.49 -22.40 -30.16
C PHE A 216 -16.57 -22.31 -31.23
N GLU A 217 -16.94 -23.45 -31.85
CA GLU A 217 -17.99 -23.56 -32.85
C GLU A 217 -19.35 -23.36 -32.20
N SER A 218 -20.23 -22.64 -32.90
CA SER A 218 -21.62 -22.49 -32.46
C SER A 218 -22.31 -23.83 -32.24
N GLY A 219 -22.88 -24.02 -31.05
CA GLY A 219 -23.51 -25.27 -30.64
C GLY A 219 -22.57 -26.37 -30.14
N SER A 220 -21.24 -26.17 -30.15
CA SER A 220 -20.25 -27.16 -29.66
C SER A 220 -19.08 -26.53 -28.94
N LYS A 221 -19.18 -26.36 -27.61
CA LYS A 221 -18.07 -25.85 -26.80
C LYS A 221 -16.80 -26.72 -26.83
N THR A 222 -16.89 -27.95 -27.32
CA THR A 222 -15.75 -28.87 -27.42
C THR A 222 -14.96 -28.69 -28.72
N THR A 223 -15.60 -28.14 -29.79
CA THR A 223 -14.93 -27.84 -31.05
C THR A 223 -14.27 -26.49 -30.97
N LYS A 224 -13.00 -26.47 -30.60
CA LYS A 224 -12.22 -25.26 -30.43
C LYS A 224 -11.74 -24.70 -31.76
N LEU A 225 -11.73 -23.36 -31.87
CA LEU A 225 -11.44 -22.65 -33.12
C LEU A 225 -10.11 -21.86 -32.99
N PRO A 226 -9.00 -22.41 -33.52
CA PRO A 226 -7.72 -21.71 -33.58
C PRO A 226 -7.69 -20.68 -34.73
N ASN A 227 -6.67 -19.78 -34.67
CA ASN A 227 -6.38 -18.77 -35.68
C ASN A 227 -7.41 -17.66 -35.85
N ALA A 228 -8.38 -17.52 -34.95
CA ALA A 228 -9.19 -16.31 -34.88
C ALA A 228 -8.35 -15.15 -34.36
N LYS A 229 -8.47 -13.96 -34.98
CA LYS A 229 -7.73 -12.77 -34.58
C LYS A 229 -8.63 -11.72 -33.96
N PHE A 230 -8.17 -11.17 -32.84
CA PHE A 230 -8.91 -10.20 -32.06
C PHE A 230 -8.09 -8.96 -31.74
N VAL A 231 -8.76 -7.82 -31.69
CA VAL A 231 -8.29 -6.59 -31.03
C VAL A 231 -9.25 -6.24 -29.91
N LEU A 232 -8.74 -5.56 -28.88
CA LEU A 232 -9.52 -5.08 -27.74
C LEU A 232 -9.55 -3.55 -27.79
N TYR A 233 -10.73 -2.94 -27.50
CA TYR A 233 -10.83 -1.51 -27.30
C TYR A 233 -11.65 -1.18 -26.06
N LYS A 234 -11.52 0.06 -25.58
CA LYS A 234 -12.42 0.68 -24.62
C LYS A 234 -12.84 2.08 -25.11
N GLU A 235 -13.93 2.57 -24.55
CA GLU A 235 -14.39 3.93 -24.77
C GLU A 235 -13.80 4.86 -23.72
N VAL A 236 -13.32 6.02 -24.15
CA VAL A 236 -12.85 7.08 -23.27
C VAL A 236 -13.66 8.35 -23.56
N THR A 237 -14.37 8.82 -22.55
CA THR A 237 -15.16 10.04 -22.63
C THR A 237 -14.38 11.20 -21.99
N THR A 238 -14.23 12.27 -22.75
CA THR A 238 -13.61 13.52 -22.32
C THR A 238 -14.58 14.67 -22.62
N ASP A 239 -14.21 15.89 -22.25
CA ASP A 239 -15.00 17.09 -22.61
C ASP A 239 -15.14 17.28 -24.15
N ALA A 240 -14.23 16.71 -24.91
CA ALA A 240 -14.29 16.71 -26.39
C ALA A 240 -15.20 15.63 -27.00
N GLY A 241 -15.77 14.74 -26.17
CA GLY A 241 -16.63 13.64 -26.58
C GLY A 241 -16.04 12.25 -26.28
N THR A 242 -16.72 11.21 -26.78
CA THR A 242 -16.31 9.82 -26.63
C THR A 242 -15.43 9.40 -27.81
N SER A 243 -14.30 8.74 -27.51
CA SER A 243 -13.38 8.19 -28.50
C SER A 243 -13.06 6.72 -28.16
N LEU A 244 -12.70 5.95 -29.20
CA LEU A 244 -12.24 4.58 -29.03
C LEU A 244 -10.72 4.58 -28.91
N VAL A 245 -10.22 3.80 -27.93
CA VAL A 245 -8.79 3.54 -27.78
C VAL A 245 -8.56 2.03 -27.71
N TYR A 246 -7.53 1.59 -28.42
CA TYR A 246 -7.24 0.17 -28.63
C TYR A 246 -6.06 -0.27 -27.80
N TYR A 247 -6.16 -1.50 -27.28
CA TYR A 247 -5.13 -2.13 -26.48
C TYR A 247 -3.87 -2.38 -27.30
N LYS A 248 -2.74 -1.96 -26.77
CA LYS A 248 -1.42 -2.25 -27.28
C LYS A 248 -0.52 -2.72 -26.13
N TRP A 249 0.03 -3.91 -26.29
CA TRP A 249 1.10 -4.39 -25.43
C TRP A 249 2.42 -3.96 -26.05
N ASN A 250 3.11 -3.01 -25.40
CA ASN A 250 4.32 -2.41 -25.97
C ASN A 250 5.59 -3.20 -25.63
N THR A 251 6.72 -2.77 -26.18
CA THR A 251 8.05 -3.41 -26.00
C THR A 251 8.53 -3.35 -24.55
N ASP A 252 8.06 -2.40 -23.76
CA ASP A 252 8.38 -2.24 -22.35
C ASP A 252 7.50 -3.12 -21.44
N LYS A 253 6.70 -4.03 -22.04
CA LYS A 253 5.75 -4.90 -21.35
C LYS A 253 4.70 -4.12 -20.55
N LYS A 254 4.16 -3.07 -21.14
CA LYS A 254 3.12 -2.22 -20.56
C LYS A 254 1.92 -2.17 -21.48
N VAL A 255 0.76 -1.95 -20.90
CA VAL A 255 -0.46 -1.61 -21.64
C VAL A 255 -0.38 -0.16 -22.06
N GLU A 256 -0.60 0.09 -23.34
CA GLU A 256 -0.76 1.39 -23.96
C GLU A 256 -2.10 1.42 -24.67
N TRP A 257 -2.84 2.52 -24.54
CA TRP A 257 -4.11 2.71 -25.22
C TRP A 257 -3.93 3.67 -26.39
N VAL A 258 -4.05 3.16 -27.62
CA VAL A 258 -3.77 3.91 -28.84
C VAL A 258 -5.04 4.21 -29.63
N ALA A 259 -5.11 5.38 -30.26
CA ALA A 259 -6.28 5.77 -31.07
C ALA A 259 -6.35 5.02 -32.40
N ASP A 260 -5.19 4.66 -32.97
CA ASP A 260 -5.15 3.94 -34.26
C ASP A 260 -5.32 2.42 -34.03
N LYS A 261 -6.43 1.88 -34.56
CA LYS A 261 -6.71 0.43 -34.55
C LYS A 261 -5.59 -0.41 -35.18
N ASN A 262 -4.89 0.13 -36.20
CA ASN A 262 -3.82 -0.61 -36.86
C ASN A 262 -2.54 -0.72 -36.01
N ALA A 263 -2.41 0.13 -34.98
CA ALA A 263 -1.33 0.06 -34.00
C ALA A 263 -1.66 -0.86 -32.82
N ALA A 264 -2.89 -1.39 -32.76
CA ALA A 264 -3.34 -2.30 -31.70
C ALA A 264 -2.60 -3.64 -31.73
N THR A 265 -2.44 -4.26 -30.54
CA THR A 265 -1.98 -5.64 -30.47
C THR A 265 -3.09 -6.60 -30.90
N VAL A 266 -2.80 -7.41 -31.91
CA VAL A 266 -3.68 -8.48 -32.39
C VAL A 266 -3.37 -9.75 -31.61
N MET A 267 -4.37 -10.30 -30.92
CA MET A 267 -4.28 -11.61 -30.27
C MET A 267 -4.89 -12.69 -31.17
N THR A 268 -4.18 -13.81 -31.31
CA THR A 268 -4.60 -14.94 -32.16
C THR A 268 -4.89 -16.15 -31.29
N THR A 269 -6.05 -16.81 -31.49
CA THR A 269 -6.38 -18.01 -30.74
C THR A 269 -5.47 -19.18 -31.08
N ASN A 270 -5.03 -19.88 -30.04
CA ASN A 270 -4.16 -21.08 -30.12
C ASN A 270 -4.99 -22.34 -30.49
N ALA A 271 -4.34 -23.51 -30.47
CA ALA A 271 -4.98 -24.79 -30.77
C ALA A 271 -6.15 -25.15 -29.84
N GLN A 272 -6.19 -24.56 -28.63
CA GLN A 272 -7.26 -24.70 -27.65
C GLN A 272 -8.36 -23.64 -27.82
N GLY A 273 -8.29 -22.81 -28.87
CA GLY A 273 -9.23 -21.71 -29.11
C GLY A 273 -9.02 -20.52 -28.17
N GLU A 274 -7.90 -20.45 -27.48
CA GLU A 274 -7.65 -19.44 -26.43
C GLU A 274 -6.73 -18.32 -26.92
N ALA A 275 -7.06 -17.09 -26.51
CA ALA A 275 -6.17 -15.92 -26.59
C ALA A 275 -6.38 -15.05 -25.33
N THR A 276 -5.38 -14.24 -24.96
CA THR A 276 -5.45 -13.48 -23.71
C THR A 276 -5.02 -12.04 -23.90
N PHE A 277 -5.84 -11.12 -23.40
CA PHE A 277 -5.46 -9.72 -23.13
C PHE A 277 -5.22 -9.56 -21.63
N GLY A 278 -4.00 -9.32 -21.24
CA GLY A 278 -3.62 -9.20 -19.83
C GLY A 278 -3.27 -7.78 -19.43
N GLY A 279 -3.18 -7.55 -18.12
CA GLY A 279 -2.73 -6.27 -17.60
C GLY A 279 -3.79 -5.17 -17.60
N LEU A 280 -5.06 -5.53 -17.34
CA LEU A 280 -6.21 -4.66 -17.48
C LEU A 280 -6.72 -4.18 -16.10
N ALA A 281 -6.99 -2.89 -15.98
CA ALA A 281 -7.76 -2.32 -14.89
C ALA A 281 -9.24 -2.74 -14.98
N ASP A 282 -10.01 -2.48 -13.93
CA ASP A 282 -11.46 -2.62 -13.98
C ASP A 282 -12.06 -1.68 -15.04
N GLY A 283 -13.04 -2.18 -15.76
CA GLY A 283 -13.66 -1.39 -16.82
C GLY A 283 -14.53 -2.22 -17.78
N THR A 284 -15.12 -1.53 -18.74
CA THR A 284 -15.85 -2.15 -19.85
C THR A 284 -15.00 -2.13 -21.10
N TYR A 285 -14.82 -3.28 -21.68
CA TYR A 285 -14.00 -3.53 -22.85
C TYR A 285 -14.81 -4.15 -23.96
N HIS A 286 -14.33 -4.03 -25.19
CA HIS A 286 -15.00 -4.58 -26.37
C HIS A 286 -14.00 -5.37 -27.22
N LEU A 287 -14.30 -6.63 -27.45
CA LEU A 287 -13.53 -7.53 -28.33
C LEU A 287 -14.07 -7.42 -29.74
N VAL A 288 -13.20 -7.21 -30.71
CA VAL A 288 -13.52 -7.23 -32.15
C VAL A 288 -12.76 -8.36 -32.80
N GLU A 289 -13.48 -9.30 -33.39
CA GLU A 289 -12.87 -10.30 -34.25
C GLU A 289 -12.52 -9.65 -35.60
N THR A 290 -11.22 -9.58 -35.90
CA THR A 290 -10.71 -8.96 -37.13
C THR A 290 -10.52 -9.97 -38.25
N GLU A 291 -10.36 -11.25 -37.92
CA GLU A 291 -10.24 -12.35 -38.84
C GLU A 291 -10.80 -13.63 -38.20
N ALA A 292 -11.76 -14.25 -38.85
CA ALA A 292 -12.32 -15.54 -38.41
C ALA A 292 -11.43 -16.71 -38.85
N PRO A 293 -11.49 -17.86 -38.17
CA PRO A 293 -10.88 -19.10 -38.65
C PRO A 293 -11.38 -19.50 -40.03
N ALA A 294 -10.55 -20.21 -40.80
CA ALA A 294 -10.92 -20.66 -42.14
C ALA A 294 -12.21 -21.48 -42.12
N GLY A 295 -13.18 -21.12 -42.96
CA GLY A 295 -14.50 -21.78 -43.07
C GLY A 295 -15.56 -21.19 -42.12
N TYR A 296 -15.23 -20.16 -41.32
CA TYR A 296 -16.14 -19.48 -40.41
C TYR A 296 -16.32 -18.01 -40.80
N ASN A 297 -17.47 -17.44 -40.44
CA ASN A 297 -17.70 -16.01 -40.56
C ASN A 297 -17.23 -15.28 -39.30
N PRO A 298 -16.69 -14.04 -39.43
CA PRO A 298 -16.36 -13.24 -38.26
C PRO A 298 -17.61 -12.84 -37.46
N LEU A 299 -17.42 -12.52 -36.18
CA LEU A 299 -18.47 -11.93 -35.35
C LEU A 299 -18.99 -10.64 -35.99
N THR A 300 -20.32 -10.49 -36.04
CA THR A 300 -20.99 -9.34 -36.68
C THR A 300 -20.94 -8.06 -35.82
N ALA A 301 -20.71 -8.21 -34.52
CA ALA A 301 -20.63 -7.09 -33.56
C ALA A 301 -19.51 -7.35 -32.51
N PRO A 302 -18.97 -6.31 -31.91
CA PRO A 302 -18.06 -6.46 -30.78
C PRO A 302 -18.70 -7.20 -29.61
N VAL A 303 -17.89 -7.99 -28.88
CA VAL A 303 -18.32 -8.64 -27.63
C VAL A 303 -17.96 -7.70 -26.47
N GLU A 304 -18.97 -7.25 -25.73
CA GLU A 304 -18.76 -6.49 -24.51
C GLU A 304 -18.26 -7.39 -23.37
N VAL A 305 -17.19 -6.99 -22.69
CA VAL A 305 -16.61 -7.70 -21.55
C VAL A 305 -16.43 -6.73 -20.40
N LYS A 306 -17.10 -6.99 -19.28
CA LYS A 306 -16.94 -6.23 -18.03
C LYS A 306 -15.89 -6.89 -17.17
N VAL A 307 -14.83 -6.14 -16.85
CA VAL A 307 -13.79 -6.51 -15.90
C VAL A 307 -14.09 -5.81 -14.58
N ALA A 308 -14.35 -6.57 -13.54
CA ALA A 308 -14.57 -6.12 -12.18
C ALA A 308 -13.89 -7.12 -11.24
N GLY A 309 -12.59 -6.92 -11.04
CA GLY A 309 -11.75 -7.77 -10.24
C GLY A 309 -12.01 -7.61 -8.72
N SER A 310 -11.26 -8.36 -7.94
CA SER A 310 -11.32 -8.30 -6.48
C SER A 310 -10.00 -8.74 -5.88
N SER A 311 -9.51 -8.06 -4.87
CA SER A 311 -8.35 -8.51 -4.10
C SER A 311 -8.67 -9.68 -3.18
N THR A 312 -9.95 -9.86 -2.82
CA THR A 312 -10.42 -10.94 -1.94
C THR A 312 -10.93 -12.18 -2.68
N ASP A 313 -11.23 -12.03 -3.99
CA ASP A 313 -11.67 -13.12 -4.87
C ASP A 313 -10.84 -13.10 -6.15
N THR A 314 -9.71 -13.79 -6.12
CA THR A 314 -8.76 -13.83 -7.24
C THR A 314 -9.30 -14.53 -8.50
N THR A 315 -10.40 -15.28 -8.41
CA THR A 315 -11.05 -15.87 -9.59
C THR A 315 -11.61 -14.80 -10.52
N LYS A 316 -11.98 -13.64 -9.97
CA LYS A 316 -12.46 -12.48 -10.73
C LYS A 316 -11.37 -11.72 -11.49
N LEU A 317 -10.11 -12.02 -11.23
CA LEU A 317 -8.98 -11.44 -11.98
C LEU A 317 -8.80 -12.05 -13.37
N SER A 318 -9.57 -13.09 -13.71
CA SER A 318 -9.59 -13.72 -15.03
C SER A 318 -11.01 -13.82 -15.52
N VAL A 319 -11.38 -12.99 -16.49
CA VAL A 319 -12.71 -12.96 -17.09
C VAL A 319 -12.66 -13.70 -18.42
N THR A 320 -13.60 -14.63 -18.63
CA THR A 320 -13.71 -15.37 -19.90
C THR A 320 -14.71 -14.69 -20.82
N ALA A 321 -14.27 -14.41 -22.04
CA ALA A 321 -15.13 -13.94 -23.13
C ALA A 321 -15.40 -15.09 -24.11
N GLU A 322 -16.66 -15.40 -24.33
CA GLU A 322 -17.10 -16.42 -25.27
C GLU A 322 -17.65 -15.75 -26.54
N GLY A 323 -17.11 -16.13 -27.70
CA GLY A 323 -17.59 -15.65 -29.01
C GLY A 323 -18.27 -16.77 -29.77
N GLU A 324 -19.59 -16.60 -30.08
CA GLU A 324 -20.35 -17.49 -30.90
C GLU A 324 -20.56 -16.88 -32.30
N ASN A 325 -20.29 -17.66 -33.35
CA ASN A 325 -20.77 -17.35 -34.71
C ASN A 325 -22.24 -17.77 -34.81
N LYS A 326 -23.13 -16.83 -35.06
CA LYS A 326 -24.53 -17.09 -35.37
C LYS A 326 -24.73 -17.19 -36.89
#